data_207d1ded2ad3872e87287104e332e21d
#
_entry.id   207d1ded2ad3872e87287104e332e21d
#
_cell.length_a   1.000
_cell.length_b   1.000
_cell.length_c   1.000
_cell.angle_alpha   90.00
_cell.angle_beta   90.00
_cell.angle_gamma   90.00
#
_symmetry.space_group_name_H-M   'P 1'
#
loop_
_entity.id
_entity.type
_entity.pdbx_description
1 polymer ?
#
loop_
_entity_poly.entity_id
_entity_poly.type
_entity_poly.pdbx_seq_one_letter_code
_entity_poly.pdbx_strand_id
1 'polypeptide(L)'
;FYIWIFRGTPLLVQLFVVFFGLSRVGVLLDPFPAAVIVFSLNEGAYCAETIRAALESVPKGQLEAGQCVGLTYLQTIFRIVLPQAMRTAFPPLSNSLISMVKDTSLAANITVTEMFMVTQRIVARTYEPLLLYLEVGLIYLIFSTVLTWVQRFGEKKLASYGHKEG
;
A
#
# COMPACT_ATOMS: atom_id res chain seq x y z
N PHE A 1 -13.30 -3.29 13.33
CA PHE A 1 -12.29 -3.16 14.40
C PHE A 1 -10.87 -3.16 13.84
N TYR A 2 -10.47 -4.18 13.05
CA TYR A 2 -9.14 -4.28 12.43
C TYR A 2 -8.75 -3.04 11.63
N ILE A 3 -9.58 -2.62 10.66
CA ILE A 3 -9.32 -1.45 9.81
C ILE A 3 -9.18 -0.18 10.66
N TRP A 4 -10.01 -0.02 11.67
CA TRP A 4 -9.98 1.14 12.57
C TRP A 4 -8.66 1.25 13.33
N ILE A 5 -8.14 0.14 13.89
CA ILE A 5 -6.85 0.14 14.61
C ILE A 5 -5.70 0.46 13.67
N PHE A 6 -5.57 -0.29 12.57
CA PHE A 6 -4.39 -0.18 11.70
C PHE A 6 -4.33 1.13 10.92
N ARG A 7 -5.49 1.73 10.60
CA ARG A 7 -5.53 3.06 9.97
C ARG A 7 -5.53 4.21 10.99
N GLY A 8 -5.89 3.96 12.22
CA GLY A 8 -5.94 4.96 13.29
C GLY A 8 -4.66 5.11 14.09
N THR A 9 -3.65 4.27 13.86
CA THR A 9 -2.37 4.32 14.58
C THR A 9 -1.19 4.47 13.62
N PRO A 10 -0.09 5.16 14.05
CA PRO A 10 1.10 5.29 13.21
C PRO A 10 1.78 3.94 12.96
N LEU A 11 2.22 3.70 11.72
CA LEU A 11 2.91 2.47 11.33
C LEU A 11 4.16 2.20 12.18
N LEU A 12 4.94 3.22 12.54
CA LEU A 12 6.11 3.08 13.40
C LEU A 12 5.73 2.55 14.80
N VAL A 13 4.61 3.02 15.36
CA VAL A 13 4.11 2.53 16.65
C VAL A 13 3.71 1.06 16.55
N GLN A 14 3.06 0.67 15.46
CA GLN A 14 2.70 -0.72 15.21
C GLN A 14 3.95 -1.61 15.13
N LEU A 15 5.01 -1.16 14.46
CA LEU A 15 6.31 -1.86 14.41
C LEU A 15 6.88 -2.07 15.82
N PHE A 16 6.88 -1.04 16.66
CA PHE A 16 7.40 -1.14 18.02
C PHE A 16 6.54 -2.05 18.91
N VAL A 17 5.22 -1.96 18.80
CA VAL A 17 4.30 -2.82 19.57
C VAL A 17 4.50 -4.29 19.22
N VAL A 18 4.63 -4.62 17.94
CA VAL A 18 4.83 -6.01 17.51
C VAL A 18 6.23 -6.48 17.87
N PHE A 19 7.27 -5.74 17.55
CA PHE A 19 8.65 -6.17 17.75
C PHE A 19 9.02 -6.25 19.24
N PHE A 20 8.82 -5.17 19.99
CA PHE A 20 9.16 -5.11 21.42
C PHE A 20 8.07 -5.70 22.32
N GLY A 21 6.79 -5.56 21.93
CA GLY A 21 5.66 -6.05 22.73
C GLY A 21 5.59 -7.57 22.74
N LEU A 22 5.74 -8.24 21.60
CA LEU A 22 5.71 -9.70 21.54
C LEU A 22 6.91 -10.34 22.25
N SER A 23 8.08 -9.71 22.22
CA SER A 23 9.24 -10.21 22.96
C SER A 23 9.01 -10.18 24.48
N ARG A 24 8.21 -9.26 25.00
CA ARG A 24 7.83 -9.20 26.41
C ARG A 24 6.95 -10.37 26.88
N VAL A 25 6.18 -10.94 25.97
CA VAL A 25 5.32 -12.10 26.25
C VAL A 25 5.95 -13.44 25.81
N GLY A 26 7.27 -13.42 25.51
CA GLY A 26 8.06 -14.61 25.20
C GLY A 26 8.04 -15.01 23.72
N VAL A 27 7.43 -14.23 22.83
CA VAL A 27 7.44 -14.47 21.39
C VAL A 27 8.54 -13.61 20.76
N LEU A 28 9.69 -14.24 20.48
CA LEU A 28 10.82 -13.59 19.85
C LEU A 28 10.68 -13.68 18.33
N LEU A 29 10.57 -12.53 17.69
CA LEU A 29 10.57 -12.41 16.23
C LEU A 29 11.84 -11.72 15.78
N ASP A 30 12.45 -12.24 14.72
CA ASP A 30 13.50 -11.52 14.03
C ASP A 30 12.97 -10.22 13.43
N PRO A 31 13.80 -9.16 13.30
CA PRO A 31 13.37 -7.86 12.81
C PRO A 31 12.65 -7.90 11.46
N PHE A 32 13.17 -8.67 10.50
CA PHE A 32 12.60 -8.74 9.17
C PHE A 32 11.20 -9.40 9.13
N PRO A 33 10.95 -10.58 9.71
CA PRO A 33 9.61 -11.14 9.84
C PRO A 33 8.64 -10.21 10.58
N ALA A 34 9.08 -9.56 11.66
CA ALA A 34 8.24 -8.61 12.39
C ALA A 34 7.81 -7.43 11.48
N ALA A 35 8.75 -6.87 10.71
CA ALA A 35 8.45 -5.82 9.74
C ALA A 35 7.44 -6.30 8.68
N VAL A 36 7.65 -7.47 8.08
CA VAL A 36 6.75 -8.03 7.06
C VAL A 36 5.32 -8.20 7.60
N ILE A 37 5.17 -8.73 8.81
CA ILE A 37 3.85 -8.91 9.44
C ILE A 37 3.16 -7.56 9.60
N VAL A 38 3.85 -6.56 10.16
CA VAL A 38 3.26 -5.26 10.44
C VAL A 38 2.90 -4.51 9.16
N PHE A 39 3.80 -4.46 8.18
CA PHE A 39 3.52 -3.83 6.88
C PHE A 39 2.35 -4.52 6.17
N SER A 40 2.28 -5.86 6.19
CA SER A 40 1.19 -6.61 5.57
C SER A 40 -0.16 -6.31 6.23
N LEU A 41 -0.19 -6.26 7.56
CA LEU A 41 -1.41 -5.94 8.29
C LEU A 41 -1.85 -4.49 8.09
N ASN A 42 -0.92 -3.56 8.10
CA ASN A 42 -1.20 -2.15 7.87
C ASN A 42 -1.72 -1.93 6.45
N GLU A 43 -0.96 -2.37 5.44
CA GLU A 43 -1.33 -2.22 4.03
C GLU A 43 -2.63 -2.94 3.70
N GLY A 44 -2.86 -4.13 4.26
CA GLY A 44 -4.11 -4.85 4.13
C GLY A 44 -5.33 -4.05 4.60
N ALA A 45 -5.19 -3.27 5.68
CA ALA A 45 -6.26 -2.40 6.17
C ALA A 45 -6.55 -1.22 5.21
N TYR A 46 -5.50 -0.61 4.64
CA TYR A 46 -5.65 0.44 3.63
C TYR A 46 -6.23 -0.10 2.33
N CYS A 47 -5.75 -1.24 1.84
CA CYS A 47 -6.28 -1.89 0.64
C CYS A 47 -7.75 -2.28 0.80
N ALA A 48 -8.14 -2.85 1.94
CA ALA A 48 -9.52 -3.24 2.22
C ALA A 48 -10.47 -2.03 2.13
N GLU A 49 -10.09 -0.90 2.73
CA GLU A 49 -10.89 0.32 2.71
C GLU A 49 -10.95 0.95 1.31
N THR A 50 -9.84 0.93 0.58
CA THR A 50 -9.79 1.41 -0.81
C THR A 50 -10.72 0.60 -1.71
N ILE A 51 -10.69 -0.74 -1.59
CA ILE A 51 -11.57 -1.62 -2.37
C ILE A 51 -13.03 -1.41 -1.98
N ARG A 52 -13.33 -1.26 -0.67
CA ARG A 52 -14.68 -0.96 -0.19
C ARG A 52 -15.21 0.34 -0.80
N ALA A 53 -14.43 1.42 -0.72
CA ALA A 53 -14.80 2.72 -1.29
C ALA A 53 -15.00 2.67 -2.80
N ALA A 54 -14.16 1.91 -3.51
CA ALA A 54 -14.28 1.73 -4.95
C ALA A 54 -15.55 0.95 -5.33
N LEU A 55 -15.91 -0.10 -4.57
CA LEU A 55 -17.15 -0.84 -4.78
C LEU A 55 -18.38 0.05 -4.52
N GLU A 56 -18.36 0.86 -3.47
CA GLU A 56 -19.45 1.78 -3.12
C GLU A 56 -19.59 2.93 -4.12
N SER A 57 -18.53 3.28 -4.86
CA SER A 57 -18.57 4.33 -5.89
C SER A 57 -19.33 3.91 -7.15
N VAL A 58 -19.56 2.61 -7.34
CA VAL A 58 -20.33 2.13 -8.50
C VAL A 58 -21.82 2.45 -8.30
N PRO A 59 -22.47 3.15 -9.26
CA PRO A 59 -23.86 3.53 -9.12
C PRO A 59 -24.77 2.30 -8.94
N LYS A 60 -25.72 2.40 -8.00
CA LYS A 60 -26.69 1.31 -7.71
C LYS A 60 -27.49 0.89 -8.95
N GLY A 61 -27.77 1.82 -9.86
CA GLY A 61 -28.44 1.53 -11.14
C GLY A 61 -27.70 0.49 -12.01
N GLN A 62 -26.40 0.28 -11.81
CA GLN A 62 -25.65 -0.79 -12.50
C GLN A 62 -26.08 -2.19 -12.03
N LEU A 63 -26.40 -2.34 -10.73
CA LEU A 63 -26.96 -3.57 -10.19
C LEU A 63 -28.38 -3.81 -10.71
N GLU A 64 -29.20 -2.77 -10.72
CA GLU A 64 -30.60 -2.81 -11.22
C GLU A 64 -30.63 -3.13 -12.72
N ALA A 65 -29.78 -2.50 -13.52
CA ALA A 65 -29.66 -2.76 -14.95
C ALA A 65 -29.25 -4.21 -15.23
N GLY A 66 -28.31 -4.77 -14.46
CA GLY A 66 -27.93 -6.18 -14.57
C GLY A 66 -29.10 -7.13 -14.31
N GLN A 67 -29.92 -6.84 -13.32
CA GLN A 67 -31.14 -7.62 -13.02
C GLN A 67 -32.16 -7.51 -14.13
N CYS A 68 -32.37 -6.32 -14.71
CA CYS A 68 -33.32 -6.12 -15.80
C CYS A 68 -32.98 -6.95 -17.05
N VAL A 69 -31.71 -7.22 -17.32
CA VAL A 69 -31.26 -8.09 -18.42
C VAL A 69 -31.15 -9.57 -18.03
N GLY A 70 -31.67 -9.95 -16.85
CA GLY A 70 -31.72 -11.35 -16.39
C GLY A 70 -30.42 -11.92 -15.80
N LEU A 71 -29.45 -11.06 -15.49
CA LEU A 71 -28.22 -11.53 -14.81
C LEU A 71 -28.51 -11.86 -13.33
N THR A 72 -27.92 -12.93 -12.84
CA THR A 72 -27.90 -13.20 -11.39
C THR A 72 -27.06 -12.17 -10.66
N TYR A 73 -27.28 -12.01 -9.35
CA TYR A 73 -26.48 -11.10 -8.50
C TYR A 73 -24.97 -11.28 -8.68
N LEU A 74 -24.47 -12.52 -8.61
CA LEU A 74 -23.05 -12.80 -8.80
C LEU A 74 -22.56 -12.46 -10.20
N GLN A 75 -23.36 -12.77 -11.24
CA GLN A 75 -23.01 -12.40 -12.61
C GLN A 75 -22.90 -10.88 -12.76
N THR A 76 -23.83 -10.12 -12.17
CA THR A 76 -23.81 -8.66 -12.18
C THR A 76 -22.59 -8.12 -11.45
N ILE A 77 -22.26 -8.67 -10.27
CA ILE A 77 -21.04 -8.28 -9.52
C ILE A 77 -19.79 -8.51 -10.36
N PHE A 78 -19.58 -9.72 -10.88
CA PHE A 78 -18.31 -10.04 -11.57
C PHE A 78 -18.20 -9.43 -12.98
N ARG A 79 -19.31 -9.22 -13.68
CA ARG A 79 -19.28 -8.72 -15.07
C ARG A 79 -19.43 -7.21 -15.18
N ILE A 80 -20.11 -6.57 -14.23
CA ILE A 80 -20.45 -5.14 -14.31
C ILE A 80 -19.77 -4.35 -13.18
N VAL A 81 -20.02 -4.71 -11.93
CA VAL A 81 -19.59 -3.90 -10.77
C VAL A 81 -18.09 -4.00 -10.54
N LEU A 82 -17.56 -5.21 -10.46
CA LEU A 82 -16.15 -5.44 -10.13
C LEU A 82 -15.18 -4.82 -11.15
N PRO A 83 -15.37 -4.92 -12.48
CA PRO A 83 -14.50 -4.25 -13.44
C PRO A 83 -14.49 -2.73 -13.29
N GLN A 84 -15.63 -2.11 -12.98
CA GLN A 84 -15.74 -0.67 -12.75
C GLN A 84 -15.04 -0.28 -11.44
N ALA A 85 -15.32 -1.01 -10.35
CA ALA A 85 -14.69 -0.79 -9.05
C ALA A 85 -13.16 -0.93 -9.12
N MET A 86 -12.64 -1.93 -9.83
CA MET A 86 -11.20 -2.14 -9.98
C MET A 86 -10.51 -0.98 -10.71
N ARG A 87 -11.16 -0.36 -11.70
CA ARG A 87 -10.64 0.85 -12.35
C ARG A 87 -10.52 2.01 -11.36
N THR A 88 -11.52 2.19 -10.50
CA THR A 88 -11.52 3.22 -9.46
C THR A 88 -10.50 2.92 -8.36
N ALA A 89 -10.32 1.64 -7.99
CA ALA A 89 -9.38 1.22 -6.96
C ALA A 89 -7.91 1.27 -7.40
N PHE A 90 -7.62 1.10 -8.69
CA PHE A 90 -6.25 0.95 -9.18
C PHE A 90 -5.33 2.13 -8.86
N PRO A 91 -5.69 3.41 -9.07
CA PRO A 91 -4.83 4.54 -8.74
C PRO A 91 -4.49 4.62 -7.24
N PRO A 92 -5.45 4.57 -6.30
CA PRO A 92 -5.12 4.64 -4.88
C PRO A 92 -4.34 3.40 -4.38
N LEU A 93 -4.61 2.19 -4.89
CA LEU A 93 -3.81 0.99 -4.55
C LEU A 93 -2.37 1.12 -5.04
N SER A 94 -2.16 1.63 -6.24
CA SER A 94 -0.82 1.87 -6.78
C SER A 94 -0.08 2.95 -6.00
N ASN A 95 -0.77 4.02 -5.57
CA ASN A 95 -0.20 5.05 -4.70
C ASN A 95 0.20 4.49 -3.34
N SER A 96 -0.60 3.60 -2.77
CA SER A 96 -0.30 2.90 -1.52
C SER A 96 0.99 2.08 -1.63
N LEU A 97 1.14 1.32 -2.73
CA LEU A 97 2.37 0.57 -3.01
C LEU A 97 3.60 1.48 -3.09
N ILE A 98 3.50 2.63 -3.79
CA ILE A 98 4.59 3.61 -3.89
C ILE A 98 4.93 4.21 -2.52
N SER A 99 3.94 4.47 -1.68
CA SER A 99 4.14 4.93 -0.31
C SER A 99 4.84 3.88 0.54
N MET A 100 4.41 2.61 0.44
CA MET A 100 5.00 1.50 1.17
C MET A 100 6.51 1.34 0.89
N VAL A 101 6.96 1.58 -0.35
CA VAL A 101 8.40 1.55 -0.68
C VAL A 101 9.19 2.58 0.14
N LYS A 102 8.62 3.75 0.41
CA LYS A 102 9.25 4.77 1.28
C LYS A 102 9.14 4.40 2.76
N ASP A 103 8.00 3.85 3.15
CA ASP A 103 7.71 3.47 4.53
C ASP A 103 8.59 2.30 5.01
N THR A 104 9.19 1.51 4.09
CA THR A 104 10.18 0.48 4.46
C THR A 104 11.35 1.06 5.26
N SER A 105 11.67 2.35 5.10
CA SER A 105 12.68 3.06 5.90
C SER A 105 12.38 3.05 7.41
N LEU A 106 11.10 2.95 7.80
CA LEU A 106 10.70 2.85 9.20
C LEU A 106 11.20 1.57 9.87
N ALA A 107 11.44 0.50 9.11
CA ALA A 107 11.94 -0.76 9.61
C ALA A 107 13.38 -0.67 10.13
N ALA A 108 14.14 0.38 9.76
CA ALA A 108 15.42 0.71 10.37
C ALA A 108 15.33 0.84 11.90
N ASN A 109 14.21 1.34 12.42
CA ASN A 109 13.99 1.56 13.84
C ASN A 109 13.84 0.25 14.66
N ILE A 110 13.63 -0.87 13.98
CA ILE A 110 13.64 -2.21 14.58
C ILE A 110 14.82 -3.04 14.05
N THR A 111 15.88 -2.38 13.65
CA THR A 111 17.17 -2.96 13.22
C THR A 111 17.14 -3.76 11.91
N VAL A 112 16.12 -3.63 11.08
CA VAL A 112 16.13 -4.19 9.72
C VAL A 112 17.16 -3.47 8.89
N THR A 113 18.11 -4.22 8.33
CA THR A 113 19.15 -3.64 7.45
C THR A 113 18.54 -3.38 6.07
N GLU A 114 18.15 -2.14 5.83
CA GLU A 114 17.61 -1.60 4.59
C GLU A 114 18.40 -0.32 4.21
N MET A 115 18.04 0.33 3.13
CA MET A 115 18.81 1.45 2.56
C MET A 115 19.01 2.61 3.55
N PHE A 116 17.98 3.03 4.27
CA PHE A 116 18.06 4.11 5.24
C PHE A 116 18.93 3.74 6.45
N MET A 117 18.84 2.49 6.94
CA MET A 117 19.70 1.99 8.01
C MET A 117 21.17 1.98 7.58
N VAL A 118 21.47 1.57 6.35
CA VAL A 118 22.85 1.61 5.82
C VAL A 118 23.35 3.06 5.77
N THR A 119 22.52 3.98 5.30
CA THR A 119 22.84 5.41 5.29
C THR A 119 23.15 5.93 6.69
N GLN A 120 22.33 5.60 7.70
CA GLN A 120 22.56 5.99 9.09
C GLN A 120 23.92 5.47 9.62
N ARG A 121 24.28 4.23 9.27
CA ARG A 121 25.59 3.67 9.65
C ARG A 121 26.77 4.39 9.00
N ILE A 122 26.61 4.84 7.75
CA ILE A 122 27.65 5.62 7.06
C ILE A 122 27.74 7.01 7.69
N VAL A 123 26.61 7.68 7.95
CA VAL A 123 26.55 8.97 8.66
C VAL A 123 27.29 8.91 10.00
N ALA A 124 27.05 7.84 10.77
CA ALA A 124 27.72 7.66 12.07
C ALA A 124 29.25 7.51 11.97
N ARG A 125 29.78 7.15 10.81
CA ARG A 125 31.24 7.00 10.57
C ARG A 125 31.89 8.23 9.95
N THR A 126 31.13 8.92 9.07
CA THR A 126 31.68 10.04 8.27
C THR A 126 31.38 11.41 8.86
N TYR A 127 30.34 11.49 9.73
CA TYR A 127 29.81 12.75 10.28
C TYR A 127 29.31 13.74 9.22
N GLU A 128 28.86 13.22 8.05
CA GLU A 128 28.33 14.00 6.92
C GLU A 128 26.81 13.75 6.72
N PRO A 129 25.94 14.14 7.70
CA PRO A 129 24.52 13.79 7.64
C PRO A 129 23.78 14.42 6.47
N LEU A 130 24.07 15.71 6.17
CA LEU A 130 23.32 16.43 5.13
C LEU A 130 23.50 15.79 3.76
N LEU A 131 24.74 15.52 3.37
CA LEU A 131 25.06 14.95 2.06
C LEU A 131 24.42 13.56 1.91
N LEU A 132 24.63 12.69 2.88
CA LEU A 132 24.17 11.30 2.83
C LEU A 132 22.64 11.18 2.90
N TYR A 133 21.96 12.04 3.67
CA TYR A 133 20.49 12.05 3.67
C TYR A 133 19.93 12.65 2.39
N LEU A 134 20.57 13.59 1.73
CA LEU A 134 20.20 14.06 0.39
C LEU A 134 20.38 12.94 -0.65
N GLU A 135 21.50 12.21 -0.61
CA GLU A 135 21.75 11.09 -1.52
C GLU A 135 20.69 10.01 -1.40
N VAL A 136 20.38 9.52 -0.18
CA VAL A 136 19.34 8.52 0.02
C VAL A 136 17.95 9.05 -0.37
N GLY A 137 17.68 10.32 -0.10
CA GLY A 137 16.45 10.98 -0.56
C GLY A 137 16.30 10.99 -2.07
N LEU A 138 17.40 11.26 -2.81
CA LEU A 138 17.43 11.18 -4.27
C LEU A 138 17.19 9.76 -4.77
N ILE A 139 17.75 8.75 -4.11
CA ILE A 139 17.52 7.34 -4.48
C ILE A 139 16.04 6.99 -4.30
N TYR A 140 15.41 7.35 -3.16
CA TYR A 140 13.97 7.15 -2.96
C TYR A 140 13.13 7.90 -4.00
N LEU A 141 13.54 9.11 -4.37
CA LEU A 141 12.87 9.89 -5.40
C LEU A 141 12.93 9.20 -6.77
N ILE A 142 14.07 8.64 -7.14
CA ILE A 142 14.23 7.88 -8.40
C ILE A 142 13.30 6.66 -8.39
N PHE A 143 13.33 5.84 -7.33
CA PHE A 143 12.43 4.69 -7.21
C PHE A 143 10.96 5.08 -7.29
N SER A 144 10.55 6.09 -6.53
CA SER A 144 9.16 6.58 -6.53
C SER A 144 8.75 7.13 -7.90
N THR A 145 9.65 7.80 -8.61
CA THR A 145 9.40 8.34 -9.96
C THR A 145 9.20 7.21 -10.97
N VAL A 146 10.06 6.19 -10.94
CA VAL A 146 9.94 5.02 -11.83
C VAL A 146 8.62 4.29 -11.57
N LEU A 147 8.27 4.05 -10.30
CA LEU A 147 7.00 3.41 -9.93
C LEU A 147 5.79 4.24 -10.36
N THR A 148 5.84 5.56 -10.18
CA THR A 148 4.78 6.48 -10.64
C THR A 148 4.63 6.45 -12.16
N TRP A 149 5.73 6.31 -12.90
CA TRP A 149 5.67 6.18 -14.35
C TRP A 149 5.00 4.86 -14.77
N VAL A 150 5.35 3.76 -14.11
CA VAL A 150 4.70 2.44 -14.32
C VAL A 150 3.21 2.51 -13.97
N GLN A 151 2.85 3.15 -12.86
CA GLN A 151 1.45 3.37 -12.46
C GLN A 151 0.67 4.11 -13.56
N ARG A 152 1.18 5.24 -14.04
CA ARG A 152 0.53 6.03 -15.11
C ARG A 152 0.34 5.23 -16.40
N PHE A 153 1.27 4.35 -16.72
CA PHE A 153 1.12 3.44 -17.85
C PHE A 153 -0.03 2.45 -17.63
N GLY A 154 -0.12 1.87 -16.43
CA GLY A 154 -1.22 0.98 -16.04
C GLY A 154 -2.58 1.69 -16.06
N GLU A 155 -2.67 2.91 -15.53
CA GLU A 155 -3.89 3.73 -15.54
C GLU A 155 -4.38 4.01 -16.97
N LYS A 156 -3.48 4.43 -17.86
CA LYS A 156 -3.83 4.66 -19.27
C LYS A 156 -4.37 3.41 -19.94
N LYS A 157 -3.77 2.25 -19.67
CA LYS A 157 -4.22 0.98 -20.24
C LYS A 157 -5.61 0.60 -19.72
N LEU A 158 -5.87 0.77 -18.42
CA LEU A 158 -7.19 0.50 -17.83
C LEU A 158 -8.27 1.47 -18.33
N ALA A 159 -7.93 2.75 -18.52
CA ALA A 159 -8.85 3.75 -19.06
C ALA A 159 -9.23 3.44 -20.53
N SER A 160 -8.31 2.94 -21.35
CA SER A 160 -8.55 2.64 -22.75
C SER A 160 -9.52 1.46 -22.98
N TYR A 161 -9.62 0.54 -22.03
CA TYR A 161 -10.60 -0.57 -22.08
C TYR A 161 -12.05 -0.09 -21.86
N GLY A 162 -12.26 1.08 -21.22
CA GLY A 162 -13.59 1.65 -21.00
C GLY A 162 -14.17 2.41 -22.19
N HIS A 163 -13.35 2.85 -23.14
CA HIS A 163 -13.77 3.62 -24.33
C HIS A 163 -14.11 2.75 -25.54
N LYS A 164 -13.83 1.45 -25.49
CA LYS A 164 -14.12 0.53 -26.61
C LYS A 164 -15.51 -0.10 -26.56
N GLU A 165 -16.28 0.17 -25.52
CA GLU A 165 -17.62 -0.41 -25.31
C GLU A 165 -18.75 0.64 -25.29
N GLY A 166 -18.47 1.86 -25.79
CA GLY A 166 -19.46 2.94 -25.94
C GLY A 166 -19.74 3.28 -27.40
#